data_307177a685651d1013aee2d22ee0f8fa
#
_entry.id   307177a685651d1013aee2d22ee0f8fa
#
_cell.length_a   1.000
_cell.length_b   1.000
_cell.length_c   1.000
_cell.angle_alpha   90.00
_cell.angle_beta   90.00
_cell.angle_gamma   90.00
#
_symmetry.space_group_name_H-M   'P 1'
#
loop_
_entity.id
_entity.type
_entity.pdbx_description
1 polymer ?
#
loop_
_entity_poly.entity_id
_entity_poly.type
_entity_poly.pdbx_seq_one_letter_code
_entity_poly.pdbx_strand_id
1 'polypeptide(L)'
;RKYTSEECLDESGKSCDAIGRIGTLPSPMSMGDYTEQVKEALNCFSLRSIGEADEQVQTVALCSGAGGDFIYTAYRAGADVYVTSDVRHHEAQLAQELGMNLIDAGHFETENIICEFLSGYLLDKFEDVNVRTSAAVPYFA
;
A
#
# COMPACT_ATOMS: atom_id res chain seq x y z
N ARG A 1 0.72 11.17 5.73
CA ARG A 1 2.14 11.58 5.70
C ARG A 1 2.88 10.74 4.67
N LYS A 2 3.74 11.35 3.85
CA LYS A 2 4.62 10.65 2.90
C LYS A 2 5.85 10.11 3.66
N TYR A 3 6.38 8.98 3.21
CA TYR A 3 7.68 8.48 3.65
C TYR A 3 8.52 8.05 2.44
N THR A 4 9.82 8.25 2.51
CA THR A 4 10.79 7.84 1.51
C THR A 4 12.08 7.38 2.20
N SER A 5 12.92 6.62 1.50
CA SER A 5 14.28 6.31 1.95
C SER A 5 15.22 7.52 1.87
N GLU A 6 14.89 8.48 1.00
CA GLU A 6 15.57 9.77 0.84
C GLU A 6 14.52 10.87 0.80
N GLU A 7 14.75 11.98 1.51
CA GLU A 7 13.88 13.14 1.46
C GLU A 7 14.13 13.90 0.16
N CYS A 8 13.15 13.85 -0.74
CA CYS A 8 13.09 14.74 -1.89
C CYS A 8 12.27 15.96 -1.48
N LEU A 9 12.92 17.11 -1.38
CA LEU A 9 12.30 18.36 -0.96
C LEU A 9 12.15 19.30 -2.16
N ASP A 10 11.01 20.00 -2.26
CA ASP A 10 10.83 21.11 -3.17
C ASP A 10 11.60 22.37 -2.69
N GLU A 11 11.55 23.45 -3.46
CA GLU A 11 12.22 24.73 -3.16
C GLU A 11 11.76 25.36 -1.82
N SER A 12 10.61 24.94 -1.29
CA SER A 12 10.08 25.38 0.00
C SER A 12 10.51 24.48 1.16
N GLY A 13 11.30 23.43 0.89
CA GLY A 13 11.70 22.42 1.89
C GLY A 13 10.60 21.40 2.22
N LYS A 14 9.53 21.31 1.38
CA LYS A 14 8.44 20.37 1.55
C LYS A 14 8.70 19.11 0.73
N SER A 15 8.47 17.93 1.33
CA SER A 15 8.58 16.67 0.61
C SER A 15 7.64 16.63 -0.59
N CYS A 16 8.21 16.54 -1.80
CA CYS A 16 7.48 16.55 -3.08
C CYS A 16 7.25 15.14 -3.62
N ASP A 17 8.25 14.26 -3.50
CA ASP A 17 8.18 12.90 -3.99
C ASP A 17 8.23 11.87 -2.86
N ALA A 18 7.51 10.79 -3.02
CA ALA A 18 7.52 9.69 -2.07
C ALA A 18 7.03 8.40 -2.74
N ILE A 19 7.74 7.31 -2.52
CA ILE A 19 7.35 5.98 -2.99
C ILE A 19 6.16 5.46 -2.18
N GLY A 20 6.17 5.67 -0.86
CA GLY A 20 5.11 5.22 0.03
C GLY A 20 4.32 6.34 0.68
N ARG A 21 3.33 5.93 1.45
CA ARG A 21 2.51 6.81 2.29
C ARG A 21 2.39 6.21 3.68
N ILE A 22 2.27 7.09 4.68
CA ILE A 22 1.95 6.70 6.04
C ILE A 22 0.84 7.59 6.56
N GLY A 23 -0.11 7.00 7.24
CA GLY A 23 -1.28 7.67 7.80
C GLY A 23 -1.78 6.99 9.06
N THR A 24 -2.79 7.58 9.67
CA THR A 24 -3.41 7.08 10.89
C THR A 24 -4.88 6.82 10.62
N LEU A 25 -5.36 5.65 11.00
CA LEU A 25 -6.78 5.30 10.96
C LEU A 25 -7.57 6.18 11.95
N PRO A 26 -8.84 6.47 11.67
CA PRO A 26 -9.68 7.27 12.57
C PRO A 26 -9.78 6.69 13.98
N SER A 27 -9.76 5.36 14.09
CA SER A 27 -9.71 4.60 15.35
C SER A 27 -8.86 3.35 15.17
N PRO A 28 -8.24 2.83 16.24
CA PRO A 28 -7.59 1.52 16.19
C PRO A 28 -8.60 0.43 15.80
N MET A 29 -8.12 -0.57 15.07
CA MET A 29 -8.90 -1.78 14.79
C MET A 29 -7.98 -3.01 14.86
N SER A 30 -8.57 -4.21 14.89
CA SER A 30 -7.78 -5.43 14.88
C SER A 30 -7.07 -5.62 13.53
N MET A 31 -5.91 -6.28 13.54
CA MET A 31 -5.18 -6.63 12.32
C MET A 31 -6.04 -7.48 11.38
N GLY A 32 -6.86 -8.37 11.93
CA GLY A 32 -7.81 -9.17 11.18
C GLY A 32 -8.85 -8.33 10.44
N ASP A 33 -9.51 -7.39 11.13
CA ASP A 33 -10.49 -6.49 10.53
C ASP A 33 -9.85 -5.59 9.47
N TYR A 34 -8.64 -5.07 9.76
CA TYR A 34 -7.90 -4.25 8.80
C TYR A 34 -7.52 -5.05 7.54
N THR A 35 -7.12 -6.30 7.70
CA THR A 35 -6.80 -7.20 6.58
C THR A 35 -8.01 -7.43 5.68
N GLU A 36 -9.19 -7.68 6.26
CA GLU A 36 -10.42 -7.80 5.47
C GLU A 36 -10.80 -6.46 4.80
N GLN A 37 -10.62 -5.34 5.48
CA GLN A 37 -10.85 -4.01 4.88
C GLN A 37 -9.93 -3.77 3.68
N VAL A 38 -8.65 -4.12 3.75
CA VAL A 38 -7.70 -4.03 2.62
C VAL A 38 -8.13 -4.91 1.48
N LYS A 39 -8.53 -6.14 1.78
CA LYS A 39 -9.01 -7.12 0.80
C LYS A 39 -10.23 -6.62 0.04
N GLU A 40 -11.21 -6.07 0.74
CA GLU A 40 -12.41 -5.46 0.15
C GLU A 40 -12.06 -4.22 -0.69
N ALA A 41 -11.24 -3.30 -0.14
CA ALA A 41 -10.89 -2.05 -0.80
C ALA A 41 -10.11 -2.24 -2.11
N LEU A 42 -9.26 -3.27 -2.18
CA LEU A 42 -8.46 -3.60 -3.35
C LEU A 42 -9.13 -4.66 -4.25
N ASN A 43 -10.30 -5.19 -3.84
CA ASN A 43 -10.98 -6.30 -4.50
C ASN A 43 -10.06 -7.52 -4.70
N CYS A 44 -9.25 -7.83 -3.67
CA CYS A 44 -8.33 -8.95 -3.69
C CYS A 44 -9.08 -10.27 -3.51
N PHE A 45 -8.79 -11.27 -4.35
CA PHE A 45 -9.29 -12.62 -4.13
C PHE A 45 -8.64 -13.28 -2.92
N SER A 46 -7.33 -13.10 -2.78
CA SER A 46 -6.52 -13.59 -1.66
C SER A 46 -5.41 -12.60 -1.33
N LEU A 47 -4.95 -12.60 -0.11
CA LEU A 47 -3.77 -11.88 0.32
C LEU A 47 -3.00 -12.72 1.34
N ARG A 48 -1.75 -12.34 1.61
CA ARG A 48 -0.92 -12.95 2.66
C ARG A 48 -0.66 -11.92 3.74
N SER A 49 -0.69 -12.33 5.01
CA SER A 49 -0.41 -11.43 6.13
C SER A 49 0.55 -12.04 7.14
N ILE A 50 1.26 -11.18 7.85
CA ILE A 50 2.11 -11.48 9.01
C ILE A 50 1.60 -10.61 10.14
N GLY A 51 1.47 -11.18 11.33
CA GLY A 51 0.94 -10.56 12.54
C GLY A 51 -0.22 -11.35 13.11
N GLU A 52 -0.54 -11.09 14.36
CA GLU A 52 -1.65 -11.74 15.07
C GLU A 52 -2.97 -11.01 14.76
N ALA A 53 -4.04 -11.77 14.52
CA ALA A 53 -5.32 -11.20 14.07
C ALA A 53 -5.98 -10.23 15.06
N ASP A 54 -5.71 -10.40 16.35
CA ASP A 54 -6.25 -9.58 17.45
C ASP A 54 -5.37 -8.38 17.83
N GLU A 55 -4.17 -8.27 17.24
CA GLU A 55 -3.28 -7.12 17.44
C GLU A 55 -3.93 -5.83 16.94
N GLN A 56 -3.78 -4.75 17.71
CA GLN A 56 -4.37 -3.46 17.37
C GLN A 56 -3.44 -2.68 16.44
N VAL A 57 -4.00 -2.20 15.32
CA VAL A 57 -3.30 -1.38 14.35
C VAL A 57 -4.01 -0.04 14.17
N GLN A 58 -3.25 1.04 14.07
CA GLN A 58 -3.76 2.38 13.82
C GLN A 58 -2.91 3.15 12.83
N THR A 59 -1.59 3.05 12.92
CA THR A 59 -0.67 3.71 11.99
C THR A 59 -0.35 2.77 10.84
N VAL A 60 -0.75 3.15 9.65
CA VAL A 60 -0.63 2.34 8.44
C VAL A 60 0.40 2.95 7.49
N ALA A 61 1.35 2.16 7.03
CA ALA A 61 2.18 2.49 5.88
C ALA A 61 1.76 1.67 4.67
N LEU A 62 1.92 2.23 3.48
CA LEU A 62 1.63 1.53 2.23
C LEU A 62 2.60 1.92 1.11
N CYS A 63 2.88 0.95 0.24
CA CYS A 63 3.57 1.12 -1.03
C CYS A 63 2.98 0.13 -2.03
N SER A 64 2.41 0.62 -3.12
CA SER A 64 1.89 -0.22 -4.20
C SER A 64 3.01 -0.95 -4.94
N GLY A 65 2.69 -2.08 -5.55
CA GLY A 65 3.67 -2.91 -6.23
C GLY A 65 4.70 -3.53 -5.27
N ALA A 66 5.85 -3.92 -5.78
CA ALA A 66 6.92 -4.60 -5.04
C ALA A 66 7.65 -3.65 -4.06
N GLY A 67 7.13 -3.48 -2.87
CA GLY A 67 7.65 -2.57 -1.85
C GLY A 67 8.40 -3.25 -0.70
N GLY A 68 8.84 -4.51 -0.83
CA GLY A 68 9.52 -5.25 0.23
C GLY A 68 10.76 -4.56 0.78
N ASP A 69 11.50 -3.84 -0.05
CA ASP A 69 12.69 -3.08 0.36
C ASP A 69 12.40 -1.94 1.34
N PHE A 70 11.13 -1.52 1.48
CA PHE A 70 10.73 -0.42 2.36
C PHE A 70 10.15 -0.86 3.71
N ILE A 71 10.12 -2.15 4.03
CA ILE A 71 9.64 -2.69 5.32
C ILE A 71 10.33 -1.98 6.49
N TYR A 72 11.66 -1.93 6.47
CA TYR A 72 12.42 -1.25 7.53
C TYR A 72 12.13 0.25 7.61
N THR A 73 11.91 0.90 6.46
CA THR A 73 11.54 2.33 6.41
C THR A 73 10.17 2.58 7.03
N ALA A 74 9.18 1.74 6.72
CA ALA A 74 7.85 1.81 7.30
C ALA A 74 7.88 1.58 8.84
N TYR A 75 8.65 0.58 9.29
CA TYR A 75 8.90 0.34 10.71
C TYR A 75 9.49 1.56 11.42
N ARG A 76 10.57 2.13 10.85
CA ARG A 76 11.22 3.34 11.40
C ARG A 76 10.30 4.56 11.40
N ALA A 77 9.34 4.63 10.51
CA ALA A 77 8.33 5.68 10.47
C ALA A 77 7.21 5.48 11.52
N GLY A 78 7.24 4.38 12.27
CA GLY A 78 6.28 4.07 13.33
C GLY A 78 4.95 3.51 12.82
N ALA A 79 4.97 2.76 11.71
CA ALA A 79 3.80 2.05 11.24
C ALA A 79 3.55 0.80 12.10
N ASP A 80 2.28 0.55 12.45
CA ASP A 80 1.85 -0.69 13.10
C ASP A 80 1.67 -1.80 12.06
N VAL A 81 1.28 -1.43 10.84
CA VAL A 81 1.11 -2.35 9.71
C VAL A 81 1.61 -1.73 8.41
N TYR A 82 2.22 -2.56 7.57
CA TYR A 82 2.67 -2.18 6.24
C TYR A 82 1.96 -2.97 5.15
N VAL A 83 1.35 -2.28 4.18
CA VAL A 83 0.66 -2.88 3.03
C VAL A 83 1.52 -2.70 1.78
N THR A 84 1.81 -3.80 1.09
CA THR A 84 2.60 -3.81 -0.15
C THR A 84 2.30 -5.07 -0.95
N SER A 85 3.19 -5.45 -1.88
CA SER A 85 3.09 -6.71 -2.64
C SER A 85 4.45 -7.32 -2.95
N ASP A 86 4.44 -8.52 -3.55
CA ASP A 86 5.61 -9.30 -3.98
C ASP A 86 6.63 -9.55 -2.85
N VAL A 87 6.13 -9.76 -1.65
CA VAL A 87 6.97 -9.95 -0.47
C VAL A 87 7.71 -11.29 -0.56
N ARG A 88 9.03 -11.22 -0.57
CA ARG A 88 9.92 -12.37 -0.55
C ARG A 88 10.05 -12.98 0.84
N HIS A 89 10.46 -14.24 0.92
CA HIS A 89 10.55 -14.96 2.20
C HIS A 89 11.41 -14.22 3.25
N HIS A 90 12.58 -13.71 2.86
CA HIS A 90 13.47 -13.00 3.80
C HIS A 90 12.93 -11.63 4.22
N GLU A 91 12.10 -10.98 3.41
CA GLU A 91 11.39 -9.75 3.77
C GLU A 91 10.27 -10.03 4.76
N ALA A 92 9.54 -11.13 4.56
CA ALA A 92 8.56 -11.63 5.53
C ALA A 92 9.21 -11.96 6.87
N GLN A 93 10.37 -12.60 6.86
CA GLN A 93 11.16 -12.88 8.06
C GLN A 93 11.60 -11.58 8.77
N LEU A 94 12.07 -10.59 8.01
CA LEU A 94 12.44 -9.28 8.56
C LEU A 94 11.24 -8.61 9.26
N ALA A 95 10.06 -8.59 8.62
CA ALA A 95 8.86 -8.03 9.23
C ALA A 95 8.53 -8.71 10.56
N GLN A 96 8.59 -10.03 10.59
CA GLN A 96 8.37 -10.82 11.80
C GLN A 96 9.40 -10.53 12.90
N GLU A 97 10.69 -10.44 12.56
CA GLU A 97 11.77 -10.10 13.50
C GLU A 97 11.62 -8.69 14.09
N LEU A 98 11.08 -7.76 13.32
CA LEU A 98 10.79 -6.39 13.75
C LEU A 98 9.50 -6.29 14.59
N GLY A 99 8.68 -7.34 14.65
CA GLY A 99 7.35 -7.29 15.25
C GLY A 99 6.39 -6.38 14.47
N MET A 100 6.55 -6.29 13.16
CA MET A 100 5.76 -5.44 12.29
C MET A 100 4.72 -6.25 11.54
N ASN A 101 3.45 -5.84 11.63
CA ASN A 101 2.40 -6.43 10.81
C ASN A 101 2.62 -6.09 9.34
N LEU A 102 2.40 -7.06 8.46
CA LEU A 102 2.62 -6.94 7.02
C LEU A 102 1.45 -7.55 6.25
N ILE A 103 1.00 -6.86 5.20
CA ILE A 103 0.01 -7.36 4.25
C ILE A 103 0.61 -7.32 2.85
N ASP A 104 0.71 -8.49 2.21
CA ASP A 104 0.99 -8.62 0.78
C ASP A 104 -0.35 -8.79 0.05
N ALA A 105 -0.79 -7.69 -0.56
CA ALA A 105 -2.12 -7.58 -1.15
C ALA A 105 -2.14 -7.80 -2.68
N GLY A 106 -1.03 -8.28 -3.25
CA GLY A 106 -0.90 -8.53 -4.68
C GLY A 106 -0.47 -7.31 -5.49
N HIS A 107 0.39 -7.55 -6.48
CA HIS A 107 0.96 -6.48 -7.31
C HIS A 107 -0.13 -5.79 -8.16
N PHE A 108 -0.89 -6.61 -8.89
CA PHE A 108 -1.95 -6.11 -9.75
C PHE A 108 -2.99 -5.32 -8.94
N GLU A 109 -3.44 -5.84 -7.82
CA GLU A 109 -4.48 -5.26 -6.98
C GLU A 109 -4.07 -3.91 -6.40
N THR A 110 -2.82 -3.80 -5.95
CA THR A 110 -2.29 -2.55 -5.38
C THR A 110 -2.02 -1.46 -6.41
N GLU A 111 -1.85 -1.81 -7.69
CA GLU A 111 -1.57 -0.85 -8.77
C GLU A 111 -2.77 -0.55 -9.66
N ASN A 112 -3.65 -1.53 -9.89
CA ASN A 112 -4.79 -1.38 -10.82
C ASN A 112 -5.79 -0.29 -10.40
N ILE A 113 -5.87 0.04 -9.12
CA ILE A 113 -6.74 1.11 -8.60
C ILE A 113 -6.50 2.48 -9.27
N ILE A 114 -5.28 2.72 -9.78
CA ILE A 114 -4.95 3.98 -10.46
C ILE A 114 -5.69 4.15 -11.79
N CYS A 115 -6.11 3.05 -12.42
CA CYS A 115 -6.75 3.08 -13.73
C CYS A 115 -8.09 3.84 -13.70
N GLU A 116 -8.90 3.62 -12.67
CA GLU A 116 -10.18 4.32 -12.50
C GLU A 116 -9.95 5.82 -12.25
N PHE A 117 -9.03 6.15 -11.36
CA PHE A 117 -8.67 7.55 -11.07
C PHE A 117 -8.16 8.28 -12.31
N LEU A 118 -7.22 7.68 -13.06
CA LEU A 118 -6.66 8.29 -14.28
C LEU A 118 -7.71 8.42 -15.37
N SER A 119 -8.58 7.43 -15.53
CA SER A 119 -9.68 7.49 -16.49
C SER A 119 -10.60 8.69 -16.19
N GLY A 120 -11.03 8.83 -14.94
CA GLY A 120 -11.85 9.96 -14.50
C GLY A 120 -11.14 11.31 -14.70
N TYR A 121 -9.88 11.40 -14.31
CA TYR A 121 -9.08 12.62 -14.48
C TYR A 121 -8.93 13.03 -15.95
N LEU A 122 -8.64 12.08 -16.85
CA LEU A 122 -8.47 12.37 -18.29
C LEU A 122 -9.77 12.80 -18.93
N LEU A 123 -10.90 12.16 -18.58
CA LEU A 123 -12.23 12.56 -19.08
C LEU A 123 -12.64 13.95 -18.58
N ASP A 124 -12.26 14.33 -17.37
CA ASP A 124 -12.51 15.67 -16.81
C ASP A 124 -11.67 16.76 -17.47
N LYS A 125 -10.44 16.44 -17.87
CA LYS A 125 -9.46 17.41 -18.39
C LYS A 125 -9.51 17.61 -19.91
N PHE A 126 -9.97 16.61 -20.65
CA PHE A 126 -9.88 16.62 -22.11
C PHE A 126 -11.22 16.20 -22.71
N GLU A 127 -11.91 17.15 -23.37
CA GLU A 127 -13.24 16.92 -23.98
C GLU A 127 -13.18 16.03 -25.24
N ASP A 128 -12.05 16.04 -25.96
CA ASP A 128 -11.89 15.37 -27.25
C ASP A 128 -11.21 13.99 -27.16
N VAL A 129 -11.02 13.44 -25.96
CA VAL A 129 -10.38 12.12 -25.78
C VAL A 129 -11.39 11.03 -25.48
N ASN A 130 -11.15 9.85 -26.06
CA ASN A 130 -11.90 8.64 -25.72
C ASN A 130 -11.02 7.78 -24.82
N VAL A 131 -11.34 7.75 -23.53
CA VAL A 131 -10.61 6.96 -22.53
C VAL A 131 -11.26 5.60 -22.37
N ARG A 132 -10.46 4.54 -22.41
CA ARG A 132 -10.89 3.17 -22.17
C ARG A 132 -9.96 2.50 -21.19
N THR A 133 -10.51 1.93 -20.13
CA THR A 133 -9.77 1.08 -19.21
C THR A 133 -9.66 -0.33 -19.80
N SER A 134 -8.47 -0.92 -19.73
CA SER A 134 -8.27 -2.31 -20.12
C SER A 134 -9.03 -3.25 -19.18
N ALA A 135 -9.59 -4.32 -19.72
CA ALA A 135 -10.18 -5.41 -18.93
C ALA A 135 -9.12 -6.46 -18.52
N ALA A 136 -7.90 -6.02 -18.22
CA ALA A 136 -6.84 -6.91 -17.72
C ALA A 136 -7.26 -7.53 -16.38
N VAL A 137 -6.81 -8.76 -16.20
CA VAL A 137 -6.99 -9.52 -14.94
C VAL A 137 -5.61 -9.90 -14.39
N PRO A 138 -5.46 -10.16 -13.09
CA PRO A 138 -4.19 -10.63 -12.55
C PRO A 138 -3.75 -11.93 -13.22
N TYR A 139 -2.43 -12.09 -13.37
CA TYR A 139 -1.84 -13.32 -13.92
C TYR A 139 -1.81 -14.45 -12.89
N PHE A 140 -1.84 -14.08 -11.61
CA PHE A 140 -1.88 -15.03 -10.49
C PHE A 140 -3.20 -14.84 -9.75
N ALA A 141 -3.90 -15.93 -9.51
CA ALA A 141 -5.16 -15.98 -8.78
C ALA A 141 -5.01 -16.85 -7.51
#